data_e400b5cd8db2a68f45ee237387802d18
#
_entry.id   e400b5cd8db2a68f45ee237387802d18
#
_cell.length_a   1.000
_cell.length_b   1.000
_cell.length_c   1.000
_cell.angle_alpha   90.00
_cell.angle_beta   90.00
_cell.angle_gamma   90.00
#
_symmetry.space_group_name_H-M   'P 1'
#
loop_
_entity.id
_entity.type
_entity.pdbx_description
1 polymer ?
#
loop_
_entity_poly.entity_id
_entity_poly.type
_entity_poly.pdbx_seq_one_letter_code
_entity_poly.pdbx_strand_id
1 'polypeptide(L)'
;GEETIGKDADSKQLHITYTPVKPGIHTAKLTLVSEYAEPVTVVLNGTATLPAPTGLITTQVTPDGFFANWDAVMGATVYELTVVTVEGKPVDGYVAKEVDAGTVCQITGLSPATAYIFKIVAKYGEFVSPEAVSEMITTSVVPVIETPVIPKFTTEVSVVAEQQITISATDLYDDITVSITGADADKFDTDVLILDKSGLMQITITYESEEVGEHEAVLSLTSDY
;
A
#
# COMPACT_ATOMS: atom_id res chain seq x y z
N GLY A 1 23.25 1.12 -39.58
CA GLY A 1 24.21 0.21 -40.21
C GLY A 1 24.15 0.41 -41.72
N GLU A 2 25.26 0.13 -42.40
CA GLU A 2 25.31 0.10 -43.86
C GLU A 2 25.17 -1.34 -44.30
N GLU A 3 24.33 -1.58 -45.32
CA GLU A 3 24.17 -2.87 -45.98
C GLU A 3 24.36 -2.71 -47.49
N THR A 4 25.13 -3.61 -48.09
CA THR A 4 25.42 -3.56 -49.52
C THR A 4 24.50 -4.52 -50.30
N ILE A 5 23.81 -4.02 -51.34
CA ILE A 5 23.06 -4.82 -52.25
C ILE A 5 23.96 -5.14 -53.43
N GLY A 6 24.17 -6.43 -53.71
CA GLY A 6 24.98 -6.87 -54.86
C GLY A 6 24.38 -6.41 -56.21
N LYS A 7 25.26 -6.07 -57.16
CA LYS A 7 24.87 -5.52 -58.48
C LYS A 7 24.06 -6.47 -59.37
N ASP A 8 24.13 -7.77 -59.09
CA ASP A 8 23.49 -8.80 -59.88
C ASP A 8 22.14 -9.25 -59.32
N ALA A 9 21.59 -8.53 -58.30
CA ALA A 9 20.32 -8.83 -57.71
C ALA A 9 19.17 -8.03 -58.35
N ASP A 10 18.18 -8.68 -58.90
CA ASP A 10 16.99 -8.03 -59.45
C ASP A 10 16.14 -7.35 -58.35
N SER A 11 16.18 -7.89 -57.11
CA SER A 11 15.56 -7.31 -55.94
C SER A 11 16.19 -7.85 -54.67
N LYS A 12 16.14 -7.06 -53.60
CA LYS A 12 16.53 -7.47 -52.25
C LYS A 12 15.54 -6.97 -51.22
N GLN A 13 15.12 -7.85 -50.33
CA GLN A 13 14.34 -7.45 -49.16
C GLN A 13 15.24 -6.88 -48.08
N LEU A 14 14.89 -5.70 -47.57
CA LEU A 14 15.47 -5.09 -46.40
C LEU A 14 14.54 -5.28 -45.20
N HIS A 15 15.08 -5.83 -44.13
CA HIS A 15 14.38 -5.91 -42.85
C HIS A 15 14.72 -4.67 -42.06
N ILE A 16 13.67 -3.89 -41.68
CA ILE A 16 13.81 -2.70 -40.82
C ILE A 16 13.08 -2.97 -39.54
N THR A 17 13.79 -2.90 -38.42
CA THR A 17 13.21 -2.98 -37.07
C THR A 17 13.11 -1.60 -36.45
N TYR A 18 12.00 -1.37 -35.74
CA TYR A 18 11.75 -0.16 -34.99
C TYR A 18 11.55 -0.53 -33.51
N THR A 19 12.46 -0.08 -32.64
CA THR A 19 12.45 -0.38 -31.21
C THR A 19 12.52 0.93 -30.41
N PRO A 20 11.40 1.61 -30.20
CA PRO A 20 11.38 2.86 -29.45
C PRO A 20 11.58 2.60 -27.95
N VAL A 21 12.28 3.52 -27.29
CA VAL A 21 12.48 3.54 -25.83
C VAL A 21 11.69 4.65 -25.13
N LYS A 22 11.01 5.49 -25.93
CA LYS A 22 10.17 6.60 -25.45
C LYS A 22 8.93 6.69 -26.33
N PRO A 23 7.78 7.13 -25.78
CA PRO A 23 6.62 7.42 -26.62
C PRO A 23 6.87 8.64 -27.49
N GLY A 24 6.17 8.70 -28.60
CA GLY A 24 6.27 9.82 -29.54
C GLY A 24 6.28 9.41 -31.00
N ILE A 25 6.43 10.42 -31.85
CA ILE A 25 6.64 10.25 -33.30
C ILE A 25 8.14 10.29 -33.55
N HIS A 26 8.65 9.25 -34.18
CA HIS A 26 10.05 9.12 -34.54
C HIS A 26 10.19 9.05 -36.04
N THR A 27 11.16 9.77 -36.59
CA THR A 27 11.42 9.81 -38.03
C THR A 27 12.87 9.46 -38.27
N ALA A 28 13.11 8.58 -39.25
CA ALA A 28 14.43 8.25 -39.76
C ALA A 28 14.42 8.34 -41.30
N LYS A 29 15.60 8.42 -41.90
CA LYS A 29 15.77 8.40 -43.32
C LYS A 29 16.59 7.19 -43.73
N LEU A 30 16.08 6.41 -44.66
CA LEU A 30 16.83 5.39 -45.38
C LEU A 30 17.29 5.98 -46.71
N THR A 31 18.61 6.03 -46.95
CA THR A 31 19.16 6.51 -48.21
C THR A 31 19.82 5.35 -48.93
N LEU A 32 19.42 5.14 -50.18
CA LEU A 32 20.03 4.17 -51.10
C LEU A 32 20.96 4.94 -52.02
N VAL A 33 22.19 4.53 -52.07
CA VAL A 33 23.23 5.17 -52.89
C VAL A 33 23.86 4.15 -53.84
N SER A 34 24.19 4.59 -55.07
CA SER A 34 24.94 3.84 -56.05
C SER A 34 25.94 4.78 -56.72
N GLU A 35 27.06 4.25 -57.17
CA GLU A 35 28.14 5.03 -57.82
C GLU A 35 27.66 5.75 -59.09
N TYR A 36 26.66 5.19 -59.80
CA TYR A 36 26.21 5.67 -61.09
C TYR A 36 24.72 6.06 -61.13
N ALA A 37 24.06 6.20 -59.98
CA ALA A 37 22.67 6.60 -59.90
C ALA A 37 22.46 7.68 -58.82
N GLU A 38 21.46 8.53 -59.04
CA GLU A 38 21.07 9.50 -58.06
C GLU A 38 20.60 8.80 -56.76
N PRO A 39 20.98 9.31 -55.58
CA PRO A 39 20.53 8.75 -54.29
C PRO A 39 19.02 8.78 -54.15
N VAL A 40 18.45 7.68 -53.68
CA VAL A 40 17.03 7.58 -53.31
C VAL A 40 16.89 7.62 -51.81
N THR A 41 16.09 8.55 -51.30
CA THR A 41 15.82 8.66 -49.86
C THR A 41 14.36 8.33 -49.55
N VAL A 42 14.15 7.41 -48.63
CA VAL A 42 12.83 7.03 -48.12
C VAL A 42 12.75 7.51 -46.63
N VAL A 43 11.67 8.21 -46.30
CA VAL A 43 11.38 8.62 -44.94
C VAL A 43 10.64 7.50 -44.23
N LEU A 44 11.17 7.10 -43.10
CA LEU A 44 10.58 6.10 -42.23
C LEU A 44 9.94 6.81 -41.02
N ASN A 45 8.67 6.58 -40.77
CA ASN A 45 7.94 7.13 -39.64
C ASN A 45 7.49 6.00 -38.73
N GLY A 46 7.69 6.18 -37.42
CA GLY A 46 7.22 5.27 -36.40
C GLY A 46 6.50 6.05 -35.29
N THR A 47 5.47 5.46 -34.72
CA THR A 47 4.78 6.00 -33.55
C THR A 47 4.89 5.00 -32.40
N ALA A 48 5.27 5.48 -31.24
CA ALA A 48 5.32 4.72 -30.01
C ALA A 48 4.32 5.29 -29.00
N THR A 49 3.67 4.41 -28.26
CA THR A 49 2.74 4.75 -27.16
C THR A 49 3.21 4.09 -25.89
N LEU A 50 2.70 4.56 -24.74
CA LEU A 50 2.88 3.87 -23.46
C LEU A 50 1.88 2.71 -23.37
N PRO A 51 2.31 1.50 -22.95
CA PRO A 51 1.36 0.44 -22.59
C PRO A 51 0.67 0.78 -21.25
N ALA A 52 -0.48 0.16 -20.99
CA ALA A 52 -1.11 0.23 -19.68
C ALA A 52 -0.20 -0.39 -18.62
N PRO A 53 -0.17 0.16 -17.38
CA PRO A 53 0.47 -0.50 -16.24
C PRO A 53 -0.07 -1.91 -16.01
N THR A 54 0.80 -2.82 -15.56
CA THR A 54 0.47 -4.22 -15.24
C THR A 54 0.91 -4.55 -13.81
N GLY A 55 0.64 -5.77 -13.33
CA GLY A 55 1.06 -6.21 -12.01
C GLY A 55 0.40 -5.44 -10.86
N LEU A 56 -0.85 -4.96 -11.04
CA LEU A 56 -1.56 -4.21 -10.02
C LEU A 56 -1.91 -5.13 -8.84
N ILE A 57 -1.28 -4.88 -7.70
CA ILE A 57 -1.54 -5.61 -6.45
C ILE A 57 -1.67 -4.64 -5.27
N THR A 58 -2.36 -5.08 -4.23
CA THR A 58 -2.46 -4.37 -2.96
C THR A 58 -1.75 -5.14 -1.87
N THR A 59 -1.06 -4.43 -0.97
CA THR A 59 -0.34 -5.01 0.16
C THR A 59 -0.58 -4.19 1.42
N GLN A 60 -0.28 -4.76 2.60
CA GLN A 60 -0.40 -4.09 3.90
C GLN A 60 -1.78 -3.43 4.08
N VAL A 61 -2.82 -4.23 3.93
CA VAL A 61 -4.21 -3.75 4.08
C VAL A 61 -4.50 -3.53 5.56
N THR A 62 -4.92 -2.31 5.89
CA THR A 62 -5.31 -1.86 7.23
C THR A 62 -6.77 -1.39 7.23
N PRO A 63 -7.36 -1.04 8.38
CA PRO A 63 -8.69 -0.46 8.44
C PRO A 63 -8.82 0.87 7.68
N ASP A 64 -7.74 1.64 7.59
CA ASP A 64 -7.73 2.99 7.02
C ASP A 64 -6.98 3.11 5.69
N GLY A 65 -6.39 1.99 5.17
CA GLY A 65 -5.62 2.10 3.93
C GLY A 65 -5.00 0.81 3.42
N PHE A 66 -4.14 0.97 2.40
CA PHE A 66 -3.32 -0.09 1.81
C PHE A 66 -2.19 0.51 0.95
N PHE A 67 -1.23 -0.32 0.54
CA PHE A 67 -0.27 0.04 -0.49
C PHE A 67 -0.75 -0.46 -1.85
N ALA A 68 -0.90 0.44 -2.82
CA ALA A 68 -1.08 0.11 -4.23
C ALA A 68 0.28 -0.06 -4.89
N ASN A 69 0.47 -1.17 -5.60
CA ASN A 69 1.71 -1.49 -6.31
C ASN A 69 1.40 -1.85 -7.76
N TRP A 70 2.37 -1.61 -8.65
CA TRP A 70 2.28 -1.94 -10.08
C TRP A 70 3.66 -2.14 -10.70
N ASP A 71 3.72 -2.72 -11.88
CA ASP A 71 4.97 -2.87 -12.64
C ASP A 71 5.37 -1.55 -13.31
N ALA A 72 6.67 -1.31 -13.40
CA ALA A 72 7.20 -0.14 -14.08
C ALA A 72 6.91 -0.20 -15.59
N VAL A 73 6.36 0.87 -16.14
CA VAL A 73 6.13 1.04 -17.58
C VAL A 73 7.35 1.70 -18.21
N MET A 74 7.98 1.01 -19.17
CA MET A 74 9.13 1.56 -19.89
C MET A 74 8.76 2.88 -20.59
N GLY A 75 9.54 3.91 -20.33
CA GLY A 75 9.33 5.26 -20.87
C GLY A 75 8.40 6.14 -20.06
N ALA A 76 7.73 5.64 -19.05
CA ALA A 76 6.96 6.47 -18.13
C ALA A 76 7.87 7.27 -17.20
N THR A 77 7.48 8.50 -16.89
CA THR A 77 8.16 9.40 -15.93
C THR A 77 7.31 9.72 -14.72
N VAL A 78 5.99 9.58 -14.83
CA VAL A 78 5.00 9.85 -13.80
C VAL A 78 3.84 8.87 -13.97
N TYR A 79 3.16 8.56 -12.88
CA TYR A 79 1.89 7.86 -12.87
C TYR A 79 0.81 8.76 -12.29
N GLU A 80 -0.43 8.62 -12.76
CA GLU A 80 -1.60 9.19 -12.10
C GLU A 80 -2.47 8.07 -11.55
N LEU A 81 -2.72 8.13 -10.24
CA LEU A 81 -3.50 7.14 -9.51
C LEU A 81 -4.83 7.76 -9.05
N THR A 82 -5.91 7.03 -9.23
CA THR A 82 -7.24 7.37 -8.72
C THR A 82 -7.78 6.21 -7.91
N VAL A 83 -8.26 6.47 -6.70
CA VAL A 83 -8.95 5.49 -5.87
C VAL A 83 -10.44 5.80 -5.86
N VAL A 84 -11.26 4.78 -6.03
CA VAL A 84 -12.72 4.90 -5.95
C VAL A 84 -13.31 3.75 -5.14
N THR A 85 -14.50 3.96 -4.56
CA THR A 85 -15.31 2.86 -4.01
C THR A 85 -15.83 1.99 -5.16
N VAL A 86 -16.34 0.80 -4.86
CA VAL A 86 -16.95 -0.08 -5.88
C VAL A 86 -18.18 0.53 -6.56
N GLU A 87 -18.84 1.50 -5.92
CA GLU A 87 -19.93 2.28 -6.52
C GLU A 87 -19.41 3.42 -7.43
N GLY A 88 -18.08 3.57 -7.55
CA GLY A 88 -17.45 4.58 -8.40
C GLY A 88 -17.29 5.95 -7.75
N LYS A 89 -17.51 6.09 -6.43
CA LYS A 89 -17.29 7.35 -5.72
C LYS A 89 -15.79 7.58 -5.52
N PRO A 90 -15.23 8.71 -5.98
CA PRO A 90 -13.81 9.03 -5.78
C PRO A 90 -13.48 9.23 -4.29
N VAL A 91 -12.24 8.85 -3.93
CA VAL A 91 -11.66 9.14 -2.63
C VAL A 91 -10.88 10.45 -2.70
N ASP A 92 -11.17 11.38 -1.80
CA ASP A 92 -10.51 12.67 -1.73
C ASP A 92 -8.99 12.51 -1.55
N GLY A 93 -8.20 13.33 -2.28
CA GLY A 93 -6.74 13.23 -2.29
C GLY A 93 -6.15 12.13 -3.19
N TYR A 94 -7.01 11.29 -3.80
CA TYR A 94 -6.63 10.21 -4.72
C TYR A 94 -7.40 10.27 -6.04
N VAL A 95 -7.65 11.48 -6.54
CA VAL A 95 -8.19 11.71 -7.89
C VAL A 95 -7.06 12.22 -8.77
N ALA A 96 -6.62 11.43 -9.73
CA ALA A 96 -5.46 11.72 -10.59
C ALA A 96 -4.23 12.17 -9.78
N LYS A 97 -3.99 11.53 -8.64
CA LYS A 97 -2.82 11.81 -7.79
C LYS A 97 -1.56 11.44 -8.53
N GLU A 98 -0.69 12.40 -8.75
CA GLU A 98 0.62 12.15 -9.33
C GLU A 98 1.50 11.35 -8.36
N VAL A 99 2.12 10.33 -8.90
CA VAL A 99 3.15 9.51 -8.25
C VAL A 99 4.36 9.58 -9.16
N ASP A 100 5.46 10.14 -8.65
CA ASP A 100 6.73 10.16 -9.38
C ASP A 100 7.12 8.74 -9.81
N ALA A 101 8.14 8.55 -10.61
CA ALA A 101 8.54 7.29 -11.27
C ALA A 101 8.60 6.03 -10.37
N GLY A 102 8.02 6.09 -9.16
CA GLY A 102 7.82 4.96 -8.26
C GLY A 102 6.72 4.01 -8.75
N THR A 103 6.73 2.78 -8.23
CA THR A 103 5.76 1.72 -8.53
C THR A 103 4.93 1.34 -7.30
N VAL A 104 4.86 2.23 -6.31
CA VAL A 104 4.12 2.05 -5.07
C VAL A 104 3.54 3.38 -4.60
N CYS A 105 2.31 3.35 -4.09
CA CYS A 105 1.66 4.49 -3.44
C CYS A 105 0.96 4.00 -2.17
N GLN A 106 1.28 4.62 -1.04
CA GLN A 106 0.51 4.43 0.19
C GLN A 106 -0.80 5.21 0.10
N ILE A 107 -1.89 4.53 0.37
CA ILE A 107 -3.26 5.07 0.39
C ILE A 107 -3.74 4.99 1.83
N THR A 108 -4.20 6.12 2.38
CA THR A 108 -4.66 6.27 3.76
C THR A 108 -5.95 7.09 3.83
N GLY A 109 -6.58 7.13 4.99
CA GLY A 109 -7.83 7.89 5.19
C GLY A 109 -9.05 7.22 4.57
N LEU A 110 -8.99 5.92 4.35
CA LEU A 110 -10.11 5.11 3.87
C LEU A 110 -11.06 4.74 5.03
N SER A 111 -12.28 4.35 4.68
CA SER A 111 -13.22 3.79 5.67
C SER A 111 -12.94 2.31 5.90
N PRO A 112 -13.03 1.82 7.14
CA PRO A 112 -12.90 0.40 7.45
C PRO A 112 -13.97 -0.47 6.78
N ALA A 113 -13.66 -1.75 6.60
CA ALA A 113 -14.56 -2.76 6.03
C ALA A 113 -15.24 -2.31 4.73
N THR A 114 -14.55 -1.47 3.94
CA THR A 114 -15.08 -0.85 2.72
C THR A 114 -14.30 -1.31 1.50
N ALA A 115 -15.01 -1.60 0.42
CA ALA A 115 -14.42 -2.09 -0.81
C ALA A 115 -14.02 -0.93 -1.75
N TYR A 116 -12.80 -1.02 -2.27
CA TYR A 116 -12.18 -0.04 -3.17
C TYR A 116 -11.57 -0.71 -4.39
N ILE A 117 -11.33 0.08 -5.42
CA ILE A 117 -10.45 -0.23 -6.55
C ILE A 117 -9.54 0.97 -6.78
N PHE A 118 -8.34 0.75 -7.24
CA PHE A 118 -7.52 1.83 -7.77
C PHE A 118 -7.31 1.69 -9.27
N LYS A 119 -7.22 2.82 -9.93
CA LYS A 119 -7.00 2.98 -11.35
C LYS A 119 -5.71 3.73 -11.56
N ILE A 120 -4.95 3.38 -12.58
CA ILE A 120 -3.66 3.99 -12.82
C ILE A 120 -3.36 4.14 -14.30
N VAL A 121 -2.75 5.26 -14.66
CA VAL A 121 -2.19 5.52 -15.98
C VAL A 121 -0.72 5.88 -15.86
N ALA A 122 0.06 5.51 -16.86
CA ALA A 122 1.46 5.92 -17.01
C ALA A 122 1.55 7.14 -17.94
N LYS A 123 2.45 8.10 -17.64
CA LYS A 123 2.62 9.34 -18.38
C LYS A 123 4.07 9.60 -18.76
N TYR A 124 4.26 10.24 -19.91
CA TYR A 124 5.50 10.83 -20.37
C TYR A 124 5.18 12.14 -21.09
N GLY A 125 5.35 13.29 -20.40
CA GLY A 125 4.85 14.57 -20.92
C GLY A 125 3.35 14.51 -21.20
N GLU A 126 2.96 14.80 -22.44
CA GLU A 126 1.56 14.75 -22.88
C GLU A 126 1.07 13.34 -23.27
N PHE A 127 1.95 12.37 -23.31
CA PHE A 127 1.58 10.99 -23.64
C PHE A 127 1.04 10.27 -22.40
N VAL A 128 -0.16 9.71 -22.55
CA VAL A 128 -0.86 8.96 -21.49
C VAL A 128 -1.14 7.54 -21.98
N SER A 129 -0.90 6.56 -21.14
CA SER A 129 -1.24 5.15 -21.42
C SER A 129 -2.75 4.92 -21.32
N PRO A 130 -3.26 3.79 -21.81
CA PRO A 130 -4.56 3.29 -21.39
C PRO A 130 -4.60 3.12 -19.85
N GLU A 131 -5.81 3.30 -19.26
CA GLU A 131 -6.05 3.08 -17.84
C GLU A 131 -5.95 1.59 -17.51
N ALA A 132 -5.26 1.26 -16.40
CA ALA A 132 -5.32 -0.05 -15.77
C ALA A 132 -6.14 0.05 -14.48
N VAL A 133 -6.87 -1.02 -14.16
CA VAL A 133 -7.79 -1.10 -13.02
C VAL A 133 -7.38 -2.29 -12.16
N SER A 134 -7.26 -2.11 -10.85
CA SER A 134 -6.94 -3.18 -9.91
C SER A 134 -8.11 -4.13 -9.70
N GLU A 135 -7.82 -5.30 -9.14
CA GLU A 135 -8.83 -6.09 -8.46
C GLU A 135 -9.42 -5.29 -7.28
N MET A 136 -10.61 -5.71 -6.85
CA MET A 136 -11.27 -5.13 -5.69
C MET A 136 -10.51 -5.49 -4.41
N ILE A 137 -10.29 -4.51 -3.54
CA ILE A 137 -9.71 -4.68 -2.20
C ILE A 137 -10.69 -4.17 -1.15
N THR A 138 -10.87 -4.93 -0.08
CA THR A 138 -11.64 -4.48 1.09
C THR A 138 -10.68 -4.14 2.21
N THR A 139 -10.77 -2.92 2.74
CA THR A 139 -10.04 -2.52 3.94
C THR A 139 -10.44 -3.40 5.12
N SER A 140 -9.52 -3.59 6.05
CA SER A 140 -9.75 -4.41 7.22
C SER A 140 -10.79 -3.79 8.17
N VAL A 141 -11.33 -4.56 9.08
CA VAL A 141 -12.19 -4.07 10.17
C VAL A 141 -11.34 -3.37 11.24
N VAL A 142 -11.94 -2.48 12.01
CA VAL A 142 -11.25 -1.88 13.17
C VAL A 142 -11.20 -2.90 14.31
N PRO A 143 -10.02 -3.14 14.94
CA PRO A 143 -9.92 -3.97 16.12
C PRO A 143 -10.76 -3.41 17.28
N VAL A 144 -11.32 -4.27 18.08
CA VAL A 144 -12.08 -3.88 19.27
C VAL A 144 -11.52 -4.61 20.48
N ILE A 145 -11.18 -3.86 21.54
CA ILE A 145 -10.88 -4.39 22.86
C ILE A 145 -12.06 -3.98 23.77
N GLU A 146 -12.77 -4.96 24.31
CA GLU A 146 -13.88 -4.69 25.22
C GLU A 146 -13.36 -4.28 26.59
N THR A 147 -14.01 -3.29 27.20
CA THR A 147 -13.66 -2.86 28.55
C THR A 147 -13.99 -3.97 29.55
N PRO A 148 -13.00 -4.54 30.25
CA PRO A 148 -13.26 -5.58 31.23
C PRO A 148 -13.97 -5.03 32.48
N VAL A 149 -14.80 -5.86 33.09
CA VAL A 149 -15.38 -5.54 34.40
C VAL A 149 -14.38 -5.97 35.47
N ILE A 150 -13.83 -4.99 36.20
CA ILE A 150 -12.90 -5.21 37.30
C ILE A 150 -13.66 -4.94 38.60
N PRO A 151 -13.91 -5.97 39.48
CA PRO A 151 -14.50 -5.75 40.78
C PRO A 151 -13.59 -4.90 41.67
N LYS A 152 -14.17 -4.19 42.62
CA LYS A 152 -13.38 -3.41 43.60
C LYS A 152 -12.50 -4.34 44.44
N PHE A 153 -11.23 -4.03 44.56
CA PHE A 153 -10.33 -4.68 45.49
C PHE A 153 -10.70 -4.27 46.95
N THR A 154 -10.71 -5.23 47.84
CA THR A 154 -10.92 -4.98 49.28
C THR A 154 -10.01 -5.91 50.05
N THR A 155 -9.09 -5.33 50.82
CA THR A 155 -8.14 -6.08 51.65
C THR A 155 -7.76 -5.29 52.88
N GLU A 156 -7.06 -5.92 53.81
CA GLU A 156 -6.42 -5.27 54.96
C GLU A 156 -5.08 -4.65 54.53
N VAL A 157 -4.57 -3.70 55.32
CA VAL A 157 -3.28 -3.06 55.06
C VAL A 157 -2.17 -4.13 55.03
N SER A 158 -1.27 -4.02 54.06
CA SER A 158 -0.15 -4.94 53.80
C SER A 158 -0.59 -6.38 53.50
N VAL A 159 -1.81 -6.58 53.03
CA VAL A 159 -2.32 -7.87 52.56
C VAL A 159 -2.63 -7.76 51.05
N VAL A 160 -2.02 -8.62 50.25
CA VAL A 160 -2.24 -8.66 48.79
C VAL A 160 -3.63 -9.20 48.48
N ALA A 161 -4.36 -8.48 47.65
CA ALA A 161 -5.59 -8.97 47.04
C ALA A 161 -5.33 -9.21 45.55
N GLU A 162 -5.84 -10.32 45.00
CA GLU A 162 -5.67 -10.70 43.61
C GLU A 162 -7.00 -10.85 42.89
N GLN A 163 -7.04 -10.46 41.63
CA GLN A 163 -8.18 -10.70 40.75
C GLN A 163 -7.72 -11.10 39.36
N GLN A 164 -8.31 -12.17 38.85
CA GLN A 164 -8.11 -12.61 37.49
C GLN A 164 -9.15 -11.97 36.57
N ILE A 165 -8.68 -11.29 35.55
CA ILE A 165 -9.47 -10.54 34.56
C ILE A 165 -9.35 -11.20 33.23
N THR A 166 -10.48 -11.49 32.58
CA THR A 166 -10.53 -11.93 31.18
C THR A 166 -10.69 -10.71 30.27
N ILE A 167 -9.85 -10.59 29.27
CA ILE A 167 -9.91 -9.56 28.27
C ILE A 167 -10.59 -10.14 27.03
N SER A 168 -11.63 -9.48 26.53
CA SER A 168 -12.28 -9.81 25.27
C SER A 168 -11.83 -8.83 24.18
N ALA A 169 -11.43 -9.35 23.04
CA ALA A 169 -11.08 -8.54 21.88
C ALA A 169 -11.40 -9.28 20.58
N THR A 170 -11.62 -8.53 19.51
CA THR A 170 -11.88 -9.06 18.17
C THR A 170 -11.04 -8.33 17.12
N ASP A 171 -10.72 -9.03 16.05
CA ASP A 171 -10.06 -8.49 14.86
C ASP A 171 -8.68 -7.85 15.12
N LEU A 172 -7.96 -8.31 16.13
CA LEU A 172 -6.63 -7.81 16.48
C LEU A 172 -5.60 -8.12 15.39
N TYR A 173 -4.79 -7.11 15.05
CA TYR A 173 -3.64 -7.23 14.14
C TYR A 173 -2.34 -7.44 14.89
N ASP A 174 -2.24 -6.92 16.10
CA ASP A 174 -1.08 -7.04 16.98
C ASP A 174 -1.50 -7.46 18.40
N ASP A 175 -0.52 -7.78 19.23
CA ASP A 175 -0.71 -8.13 20.62
C ASP A 175 -1.24 -6.92 21.42
N ILE A 176 -1.87 -7.18 22.57
CA ILE A 176 -2.35 -6.12 23.46
C ILE A 176 -1.26 -5.77 24.47
N THR A 177 -0.84 -4.52 24.48
CA THR A 177 0.00 -3.95 25.54
C THR A 177 -0.87 -3.58 26.73
N VAL A 178 -0.45 -4.05 27.92
CA VAL A 178 -1.12 -3.80 29.21
C VAL A 178 -0.29 -2.82 30.02
N SER A 179 -0.92 -1.78 30.55
CA SER A 179 -0.24 -0.85 31.45
C SER A 179 -1.17 -0.36 32.56
N ILE A 180 -0.61 -0.07 33.75
CA ILE A 180 -1.32 0.53 34.89
C ILE A 180 -0.73 1.91 35.11
N THR A 181 -1.60 2.92 35.17
CA THR A 181 -1.22 4.33 35.39
C THR A 181 -2.14 5.00 36.41
N GLY A 182 -1.77 6.19 36.85
CA GLY A 182 -2.56 6.96 37.83
C GLY A 182 -1.79 7.27 39.11
N ALA A 183 -2.44 7.97 40.03
CA ALA A 183 -1.79 8.45 41.27
C ALA A 183 -1.36 7.32 42.21
N ASP A 184 -2.13 6.22 42.23
CA ASP A 184 -1.87 5.05 43.07
C ASP A 184 -1.45 3.83 42.26
N ALA A 185 -0.89 4.03 41.03
CA ALA A 185 -0.48 2.94 40.18
C ALA A 185 0.57 2.01 40.83
N ASP A 186 1.37 2.54 41.72
CA ASP A 186 2.39 1.82 42.49
C ASP A 186 1.81 0.80 43.49
N LYS A 187 0.52 0.87 43.80
CA LYS A 187 -0.22 -0.07 44.66
C LYS A 187 -0.84 -1.23 43.90
N PHE A 188 -0.77 -1.18 42.55
CA PHE A 188 -1.32 -2.20 41.65
C PHE A 188 -0.21 -2.78 40.78
N ASP A 189 -0.28 -4.07 40.50
CA ASP A 189 0.65 -4.74 39.58
C ASP A 189 -0.10 -5.73 38.69
N THR A 190 0.52 -6.18 37.61
CA THR A 190 -0.02 -7.18 36.69
C THR A 190 1.05 -8.20 36.35
N ASP A 191 0.64 -9.46 36.25
CA ASP A 191 1.50 -10.59 35.87
C ASP A 191 1.90 -10.58 34.40
N VAL A 192 1.20 -9.79 33.54
CA VAL A 192 1.40 -9.75 32.10
C VAL A 192 1.40 -8.32 31.60
N LEU A 193 2.41 -7.96 30.79
CA LEU A 193 2.50 -6.65 30.13
C LEU A 193 2.13 -6.72 28.65
N ILE A 194 2.15 -7.91 28.04
CA ILE A 194 1.78 -8.16 26.65
C ILE A 194 0.92 -9.42 26.59
N LEU A 195 -0.29 -9.29 26.04
CA LEU A 195 -1.21 -10.39 25.78
C LEU A 195 -1.13 -10.78 24.30
N ASP A 196 -0.77 -12.02 24.02
CA ASP A 196 -0.74 -12.58 22.67
C ASP A 196 -2.15 -12.61 22.08
N LYS A 197 -2.34 -11.97 20.93
CA LYS A 197 -3.63 -11.91 20.22
C LYS A 197 -4.22 -13.28 19.85
N SER A 198 -3.39 -14.32 19.80
CA SER A 198 -3.80 -15.70 19.48
C SER A 198 -3.99 -16.58 20.72
N GLY A 199 -3.67 -16.06 21.90
CA GLY A 199 -3.64 -16.80 23.15
C GLY A 199 -4.87 -16.57 24.05
N LEU A 200 -4.78 -17.12 25.26
CA LEU A 200 -5.74 -16.85 26.33
C LEU A 200 -5.49 -15.43 26.88
N MET A 201 -6.44 -14.52 26.67
CA MET A 201 -6.33 -13.15 27.14
C MET A 201 -6.81 -13.03 28.58
N GLN A 202 -5.98 -13.46 29.53
CA GLN A 202 -6.21 -13.30 30.95
C GLN A 202 -5.01 -12.63 31.60
N ILE A 203 -5.29 -11.74 32.57
CA ILE A 203 -4.29 -11.09 33.43
C ILE A 203 -4.68 -11.27 34.87
N THR A 204 -3.69 -11.35 35.75
CA THR A 204 -3.90 -11.25 37.19
C THR A 204 -3.49 -9.85 37.62
N ILE A 205 -4.40 -9.11 38.22
CA ILE A 205 -4.10 -7.82 38.86
C ILE A 205 -3.98 -8.04 40.36
N THR A 206 -2.87 -7.60 40.95
CA THR A 206 -2.64 -7.57 42.36
C THR A 206 -2.79 -6.16 42.88
N TYR A 207 -3.30 -6.05 44.10
CA TYR A 207 -3.42 -4.80 44.85
C TYR A 207 -2.89 -4.98 46.27
N GLU A 208 -1.99 -4.10 46.69
CA GLU A 208 -1.45 -4.03 48.03
C GLU A 208 -1.25 -2.56 48.44
N SER A 209 -1.57 -2.21 49.68
CA SER A 209 -1.32 -0.86 50.21
C SER A 209 -0.90 -0.92 51.68
N GLU A 210 0.09 -0.10 52.03
CA GLU A 210 0.51 0.14 53.41
C GLU A 210 -0.33 1.24 54.10
N GLU A 211 -1.24 1.88 53.36
CA GLU A 211 -2.06 2.98 53.81
C GLU A 211 -3.54 2.61 53.81
N VAL A 212 -4.26 3.11 54.83
CA VAL A 212 -5.72 3.00 54.89
C VAL A 212 -6.35 4.07 53.99
N GLY A 213 -7.23 3.68 53.09
CA GLY A 213 -7.92 4.62 52.22
C GLY A 213 -8.51 3.97 50.99
N GLU A 214 -9.02 4.80 50.09
CA GLU A 214 -9.39 4.41 48.75
C GLU A 214 -8.28 4.80 47.78
N HIS A 215 -7.87 3.86 46.95
CA HIS A 215 -6.81 4.05 45.95
C HIS A 215 -7.37 3.75 44.58
N GLU A 216 -6.91 4.51 43.57
CA GLU A 216 -7.38 4.42 42.20
C GLU A 216 -6.21 4.41 41.20
N ALA A 217 -6.28 3.48 40.25
CA ALA A 217 -5.40 3.43 39.09
C ALA A 217 -6.19 3.09 37.82
N VAL A 218 -5.60 3.36 36.68
CA VAL A 218 -6.18 3.12 35.35
C VAL A 218 -5.44 1.97 34.69
N LEU A 219 -6.17 0.90 34.37
CA LEU A 219 -5.70 -0.14 33.45
C LEU A 219 -5.91 0.31 32.00
N SER A 220 -4.84 0.35 31.24
CA SER A 220 -4.87 0.66 29.83
C SER A 220 -4.50 -0.57 29.00
N LEU A 221 -5.33 -0.85 28.00
CA LEU A 221 -5.16 -1.95 27.05
C LEU A 221 -5.09 -1.34 25.64
N THR A 222 -3.97 -1.50 24.94
CA THR A 222 -3.76 -0.93 23.60
C THR A 222 -3.21 -1.98 22.64
N SER A 223 -3.65 -1.92 21.39
CA SER A 223 -3.11 -2.72 20.30
C SER A 223 -2.97 -1.84 19.06
N ASP A 224 -1.89 -2.02 18.31
CA ASP A 224 -1.63 -1.29 17.08
C ASP A 224 -2.23 -2.00 15.85
N TYR A 225 -2.39 -1.28 14.72
CA TYR A 225 -2.82 -1.80 13.41
C TYR A 225 -2.23 -1.02 12.23
#